data_996df8e608dee635ac829e0c42c7f3ed
#
_entry.id   996df8e608dee635ac829e0c42c7f3ed
#
_cell.length_a   1.000
_cell.length_b   1.000
_cell.length_c   1.000
_cell.angle_alpha   90.00
_cell.angle_beta   90.00
_cell.angle_gamma   90.00
#
_symmetry.space_group_name_H-M   'P 1'
#
loop_
_entity.id
_entity.type
_entity.pdbx_description
1 polymer ?
#
loop_
_entity_poly.entity_id
_entity_poly.type
_entity_poly.pdbx_seq_one_letter_code
_entity_poly.pdbx_strand_id
1 'polypeptide(L)'
;DSWVEAPNEFNSNNAVEMWIDNIVKRIDTNKGYEDILKEWRTCLVNKDKPIRRKFVESYKSNVNLIAATCSICGSRLFGDMYQKMYDSDKVDFDVVIMDEASKATPLEMAIPMVLGKKIIIMGDHKQLPPVLDENSIDTALRKIGKVGLADKISNLKESQFKKLFLLCQKFKP
;
A
#
# COMPACT_ATOMS: atom_id res chain seq x y z
N ASP A 1 16.20 -18.57 15.93
CA ASP A 1 15.40 -17.49 15.33
C ASP A 1 14.57 -16.75 16.37
N SER A 2 15.21 -16.23 17.39
CA SER A 2 14.50 -15.39 18.37
C SER A 2 14.62 -13.93 17.96
N TRP A 3 13.56 -13.39 17.40
CA TRP A 3 13.36 -11.95 17.31
C TRP A 3 13.45 -11.38 18.73
N VAL A 4 14.10 -10.24 18.90
CA VAL A 4 14.05 -9.52 20.18
C VAL A 4 12.66 -8.93 20.27
N GLU A 5 11.78 -9.55 21.07
CA GLU A 5 10.46 -9.01 21.32
C GLU A 5 10.58 -7.61 21.90
N ALA A 6 9.83 -6.67 21.34
CA ALA A 6 9.72 -5.34 21.92
C ALA A 6 9.09 -5.45 23.31
N PRO A 7 9.51 -4.62 24.28
CA PRO A 7 8.91 -4.64 25.61
C PRO A 7 7.41 -4.35 25.52
N ASN A 8 6.58 -5.13 26.19
CA ASN A 8 5.13 -5.00 26.22
C ASN A 8 4.64 -3.66 26.78
N GLU A 9 5.49 -2.96 27.52
CA GLU A 9 5.20 -1.65 28.09
C GLU A 9 6.41 -0.71 27.89
N PHE A 10 6.21 0.34 27.10
CA PHE A 10 7.19 1.43 26.90
C PHE A 10 7.12 2.48 28.03
N ASN A 11 6.79 2.07 29.24
CA ASN A 11 6.52 2.99 30.36
C ASN A 11 7.77 3.56 31.05
N SER A 12 8.96 3.14 30.64
CA SER A 12 10.21 3.74 31.12
C SER A 12 11.19 3.93 29.97
N ASN A 13 11.85 5.09 29.94
CA ASN A 13 12.94 5.36 28.99
C ASN A 13 14.04 4.29 29.05
N ASN A 14 14.25 3.70 30.23
CA ASN A 14 15.25 2.67 30.46
C ASN A 14 14.94 1.36 29.70
N ALA A 15 13.68 0.95 29.59
CA ALA A 15 13.30 -0.27 28.85
C ALA A 15 13.53 -0.11 27.35
N VAL A 16 13.26 1.09 26.81
CA VAL A 16 13.49 1.40 25.40
C VAL A 16 14.99 1.46 25.09
N GLU A 17 15.78 2.09 25.95
CA GLU A 17 17.23 2.14 25.79
C GLU A 17 17.86 0.74 25.84
N MET A 18 17.47 -0.09 26.80
CA MET A 18 17.94 -1.48 26.87
C MET A 18 17.55 -2.31 25.64
N TRP A 19 16.37 -2.11 25.10
CA TRP A 19 15.92 -2.77 23.88
C TRP A 19 16.74 -2.32 22.66
N ILE A 20 16.97 -1.01 22.53
CA ILE A 20 17.83 -0.44 21.48
C ILE A 20 19.25 -0.97 21.58
N ASP A 21 19.84 -0.98 22.79
CA ASP A 21 21.19 -1.52 23.03
C ASP A 21 21.30 -3.00 22.66
N ASN A 22 20.26 -3.79 22.94
CA ASN A 22 20.22 -5.19 22.54
C ASN A 22 20.16 -5.37 21.01
N ILE A 23 19.42 -4.50 20.31
CA ILE A 23 19.38 -4.50 18.85
C ILE A 23 20.75 -4.12 18.30
N VAL A 24 21.35 -3.03 18.78
CA VAL A 24 22.67 -2.57 18.33
C VAL A 24 23.75 -3.65 18.56
N LYS A 25 23.78 -4.28 19.74
CA LYS A 25 24.71 -5.40 20.02
C LYS A 25 24.51 -6.57 19.06
N ARG A 26 23.28 -6.89 18.68
CA ARG A 26 23.00 -7.95 17.68
C ARG A 26 23.44 -7.58 16.27
N ILE A 27 23.27 -6.32 15.88
CA ILE A 27 23.78 -5.82 14.59
C ILE A 27 25.32 -5.91 14.60
N ASP A 28 25.99 -5.49 15.66
CA ASP A 28 27.45 -5.55 15.78
C ASP A 28 28.01 -6.99 15.82
N THR A 29 27.28 -7.93 16.42
CA THR A 29 27.71 -9.35 16.42
C THR A 29 27.48 -10.05 15.08
N ASN A 30 26.64 -9.48 14.22
CA ASN A 30 26.36 -10.01 12.87
C ASN A 30 27.21 -9.36 11.76
N LYS A 31 28.47 -9.02 12.05
CA LYS A 31 29.42 -8.47 11.05
C LYS A 31 29.52 -9.28 9.74
N GLY A 32 29.17 -10.57 9.77
CA GLY A 32 29.09 -11.39 8.55
C GLY A 32 28.08 -10.91 7.50
N TYR A 33 27.06 -10.14 7.89
CA TYR A 33 26.11 -9.57 6.94
C TYR A 33 26.67 -8.42 6.12
N GLU A 34 27.66 -7.68 6.62
CA GLU A 34 28.25 -6.57 5.85
C GLU A 34 28.94 -7.07 4.58
N ASP A 35 29.63 -8.19 4.65
CA ASP A 35 30.31 -8.76 3.49
C ASP A 35 29.30 -9.31 2.47
N ILE A 36 28.23 -9.94 2.94
CA ILE A 36 27.11 -10.38 2.10
C ILE A 36 26.44 -9.18 1.42
N LEU A 37 26.17 -8.10 2.16
CA LEU A 37 25.58 -6.89 1.60
C LEU A 37 26.49 -6.20 0.59
N LYS A 38 27.81 -6.19 0.83
CA LYS A 38 28.80 -5.67 -0.13
C LYS A 38 28.83 -6.49 -1.40
N GLU A 39 28.82 -7.82 -1.27
CA GLU A 39 28.79 -8.73 -2.41
C GLU A 39 27.50 -8.54 -3.21
N TRP A 40 26.36 -8.48 -2.54
CA TRP A 40 25.07 -8.19 -3.14
C TRP A 40 25.07 -6.86 -3.90
N ARG A 41 25.56 -5.80 -3.28
CA ARG A 41 25.69 -4.49 -3.92
C ARG A 41 26.54 -4.58 -5.18
N THR A 42 27.67 -5.26 -5.12
CA THR A 42 28.57 -5.44 -6.26
C THR A 42 27.89 -6.17 -7.41
N CYS A 43 27.17 -7.24 -7.12
CA CYS A 43 26.42 -8.01 -8.10
C CYS A 43 25.28 -7.20 -8.75
N LEU A 44 24.59 -6.37 -7.98
CA LEU A 44 23.54 -5.50 -8.49
C LEU A 44 24.08 -4.37 -9.38
N VAL A 45 25.20 -3.76 -8.99
CA VAL A 45 25.87 -2.71 -9.76
C VAL A 45 26.41 -3.26 -11.07
N ASN A 46 27.04 -4.43 -11.05
CA ASN A 46 27.64 -5.08 -12.24
C ASN A 46 26.60 -5.68 -13.20
N LYS A 47 25.30 -5.57 -12.89
CA LYS A 47 24.20 -6.08 -13.72
C LYS A 47 24.34 -7.56 -14.08
N ASP A 48 24.92 -8.36 -13.19
CA ASP A 48 25.06 -9.79 -13.36
C ASP A 48 23.66 -10.46 -13.45
N LYS A 49 23.32 -10.94 -14.65
CA LYS A 49 21.98 -11.46 -14.94
C LYS A 49 21.61 -12.69 -14.10
N PRO A 50 22.47 -13.72 -13.93
CA PRO A 50 22.15 -14.87 -13.09
C PRO A 50 21.88 -14.51 -11.64
N ILE A 51 22.69 -13.64 -11.05
CA ILE A 51 22.54 -13.21 -9.67
C ILE A 51 21.30 -12.36 -9.50
N ARG A 52 21.05 -11.41 -10.41
CA ARG A 52 19.82 -10.61 -10.39
C ARG A 52 18.58 -11.49 -10.47
N ARG A 53 18.59 -12.56 -11.24
CA ARG A 53 17.48 -13.51 -11.33
C ARG A 53 17.23 -14.21 -10.00
N LYS A 54 18.29 -14.71 -9.33
CA LYS A 54 18.16 -15.30 -7.98
C LYS A 54 17.59 -14.31 -6.96
N PHE A 55 17.99 -13.04 -7.01
CA PHE A 55 17.42 -12.00 -6.18
C PHE A 55 15.93 -11.81 -6.43
N VAL A 56 15.52 -11.71 -7.69
CA VAL A 56 14.11 -11.57 -8.05
C VAL A 56 13.30 -12.77 -7.56
N GLU A 57 13.84 -13.99 -7.71
CA GLU A 57 13.20 -15.22 -7.23
C GLU A 57 13.09 -15.24 -5.70
N SER A 58 14.15 -14.87 -4.98
CA SER A 58 14.13 -14.76 -3.51
C SER A 58 13.17 -13.66 -3.03
N TYR A 59 13.13 -12.52 -3.73
CA TYR A 59 12.19 -11.44 -3.42
C TYR A 59 10.74 -11.90 -3.61
N LYS A 60 10.43 -12.53 -4.75
CA LYS A 60 9.11 -13.07 -5.05
C LYS A 60 8.58 -14.02 -3.98
N SER A 61 9.45 -14.91 -3.48
CA SER A 61 9.05 -15.92 -2.47
C SER A 61 8.89 -15.37 -1.05
N ASN A 62 9.39 -14.15 -0.77
CA ASN A 62 9.39 -13.58 0.57
C ASN A 62 8.52 -12.32 0.71
N VAL A 63 8.07 -11.70 -0.39
CA VAL A 63 7.19 -10.53 -0.34
C VAL A 63 5.74 -10.98 -0.23
N ASN A 64 5.11 -10.64 0.87
CA ASN A 64 3.69 -10.89 1.13
C ASN A 64 2.91 -9.60 1.42
N LEU A 65 3.59 -8.45 1.41
CA LEU A 65 2.99 -7.13 1.59
C LEU A 65 3.46 -6.19 0.48
N ILE A 66 2.52 -5.55 -0.20
CA ILE A 66 2.79 -4.52 -1.21
C ILE A 66 2.09 -3.23 -0.79
N ALA A 67 2.82 -2.13 -0.76
CA ALA A 67 2.27 -0.81 -0.51
C ALA A 67 2.34 0.04 -1.78
N ALA A 68 1.24 0.69 -2.13
CA ALA A 68 1.14 1.56 -3.28
C ALA A 68 0.03 2.61 -3.09
N THR A 69 0.07 3.69 -3.85
CA THR A 69 -1.07 4.62 -3.90
C THR A 69 -2.22 4.02 -4.73
N CYS A 70 -3.45 4.47 -4.47
CA CYS A 70 -4.62 4.03 -5.23
C CYS A 70 -4.43 4.18 -6.74
N SER A 71 -3.88 5.32 -7.19
CA SER A 71 -3.62 5.59 -8.61
C SER A 71 -2.60 4.63 -9.22
N ILE A 72 -1.56 4.26 -8.48
CA ILE A 72 -0.56 3.29 -8.95
C ILE A 72 -1.19 1.90 -9.08
N CYS A 73 -2.04 1.49 -8.14
CA CYS A 73 -2.72 0.19 -8.19
C CYS A 73 -3.53 -0.02 -9.49
N GLY A 74 -4.07 1.07 -10.07
CA GLY A 74 -4.79 1.02 -11.35
C GLY A 74 -3.92 1.13 -12.59
N SER A 75 -2.61 1.27 -12.44
CA SER A 75 -1.70 1.46 -13.57
C SER A 75 -1.29 0.13 -14.20
N ARG A 76 -1.01 0.17 -15.51
CA ARG A 76 -0.45 -0.98 -16.22
C ARG A 76 0.88 -1.42 -15.61
N LEU A 77 1.69 -0.45 -15.14
CA LEU A 77 2.98 -0.73 -14.49
C LEU A 77 2.81 -1.63 -13.26
N PHE A 78 1.76 -1.40 -12.46
CA PHE A 78 1.46 -2.22 -11.29
C PHE A 78 1.06 -3.64 -11.70
N GLY A 79 0.20 -3.79 -12.72
CA GLY A 79 -0.18 -5.09 -13.25
C GLY A 79 1.02 -5.88 -13.80
N ASP A 80 1.85 -5.24 -14.61
CA ASP A 80 3.06 -5.86 -15.16
C ASP A 80 4.06 -6.26 -14.06
N MET A 81 4.19 -5.46 -13.01
CA MET A 81 5.01 -5.78 -11.85
C MET A 81 4.45 -7.00 -11.11
N TYR A 82 3.16 -7.02 -10.83
CA TYR A 82 2.50 -8.12 -10.13
C TYR A 82 2.62 -9.42 -10.93
N GLN A 83 2.36 -9.40 -12.23
CA GLN A 83 2.52 -10.55 -13.12
C GLN A 83 3.95 -11.10 -13.07
N LYS A 84 4.96 -10.24 -13.11
CA LYS A 84 6.37 -10.65 -13.00
C LYS A 84 6.70 -11.25 -11.64
N MET A 85 6.06 -10.77 -10.58
CA MET A 85 6.32 -11.24 -9.21
C MET A 85 5.65 -12.58 -8.92
N TYR A 86 4.43 -12.76 -9.33
CA TYR A 86 3.58 -13.88 -8.91
C TYR A 86 3.19 -14.82 -10.06
N ASP A 87 3.69 -14.56 -11.27
CA ASP A 87 3.36 -15.32 -12.48
C ASP A 87 1.85 -15.46 -12.71
N SER A 88 1.14 -14.36 -12.45
CA SER A 88 -0.32 -14.29 -12.54
C SER A 88 -0.76 -13.07 -13.33
N ASP A 89 -1.61 -13.29 -14.32
CA ASP A 89 -2.19 -12.22 -15.13
C ASP A 89 -3.23 -11.39 -14.39
N LYS A 90 -3.72 -11.91 -13.28
CA LYS A 90 -4.72 -11.25 -12.44
C LYS A 90 -4.13 -10.87 -11.09
N VAL A 91 -4.22 -9.59 -10.77
CA VAL A 91 -3.90 -9.10 -9.42
C VAL A 91 -5.00 -9.58 -8.45
N ASP A 92 -4.62 -10.36 -7.45
CA ASP A 92 -5.54 -10.93 -6.46
C ASP A 92 -4.87 -10.99 -5.09
N PHE A 93 -5.28 -10.08 -4.20
CA PHE A 93 -4.80 -10.04 -2.82
C PHE A 93 -5.81 -10.68 -1.87
N ASP A 94 -5.35 -11.37 -0.84
CA ASP A 94 -6.23 -11.88 0.21
C ASP A 94 -6.86 -10.74 1.00
N VAL A 95 -6.09 -9.68 1.27
CA VAL A 95 -6.55 -8.51 2.00
C VAL A 95 -5.98 -7.25 1.35
N VAL A 96 -6.85 -6.27 1.13
CA VAL A 96 -6.48 -4.89 0.78
C VAL A 96 -6.79 -4.00 1.97
N ILE A 97 -5.79 -3.25 2.42
CA ILE A 97 -5.92 -2.28 3.50
C ILE A 97 -5.77 -0.89 2.89
N MET A 98 -6.78 -0.06 3.06
CA MET A 98 -6.78 1.33 2.61
C MET A 98 -6.70 2.25 3.81
N ASP A 99 -5.61 3.00 3.91
CA ASP A 99 -5.45 4.04 4.92
C ASP A 99 -5.82 5.42 4.37
N GLU A 100 -6.18 6.36 5.26
CA GLU A 100 -6.60 7.73 4.91
C GLU A 100 -7.75 7.79 3.88
N ALA A 101 -8.64 6.79 3.87
CA ALA A 101 -9.69 6.62 2.87
C ALA A 101 -10.72 7.77 2.84
N SER A 102 -10.81 8.56 3.90
CA SER A 102 -11.69 9.75 3.95
C SER A 102 -11.33 10.82 2.92
N LYS A 103 -10.06 10.87 2.50
CA LYS A 103 -9.53 11.83 1.52
C LYS A 103 -9.57 11.31 0.07
N ALA A 104 -9.84 10.03 -0.11
CA ALA A 104 -9.89 9.41 -1.43
C ALA A 104 -11.25 9.64 -2.10
N THR A 105 -11.23 9.89 -3.40
CA THR A 105 -12.45 9.93 -4.21
C THR A 105 -13.06 8.54 -4.33
N PRO A 106 -14.37 8.42 -4.65
CA PRO A 106 -15.00 7.11 -4.87
C PRO A 106 -14.29 6.27 -5.94
N LEU A 107 -13.77 6.90 -6.98
CA LEU A 107 -13.04 6.20 -8.05
C LEU A 107 -11.68 5.69 -7.58
N GLU A 108 -10.94 6.51 -6.84
CA GLU A 108 -9.66 6.09 -6.25
C GLU A 108 -9.84 4.93 -5.27
N MET A 109 -10.91 4.93 -4.48
CA MET A 109 -11.22 3.82 -3.59
C MET A 109 -11.58 2.54 -4.34
N ALA A 110 -12.34 2.66 -5.44
CA ALA A 110 -12.78 1.50 -6.22
C ALA A 110 -11.61 0.72 -6.82
N ILE A 111 -10.52 1.40 -7.21
CA ILE A 111 -9.36 0.77 -7.84
C ILE A 111 -8.76 -0.32 -6.95
N PRO A 112 -8.25 -0.04 -5.73
CA PRO A 112 -7.69 -1.08 -4.88
C PRO A 112 -8.75 -2.08 -4.37
N MET A 113 -10.00 -1.67 -4.21
CA MET A 113 -11.07 -2.54 -3.71
C MET A 113 -11.35 -3.73 -4.62
N VAL A 114 -11.16 -3.60 -5.94
CA VAL A 114 -11.37 -4.71 -6.88
C VAL A 114 -10.20 -5.68 -6.93
N LEU A 115 -9.10 -5.38 -6.25
CA LEU A 115 -7.88 -6.18 -6.25
C LEU A 115 -7.80 -7.18 -5.08
N GLY A 116 -8.75 -7.14 -4.15
CA GLY A 116 -8.68 -7.98 -2.95
C GLY A 116 -9.96 -8.72 -2.62
N LYS A 117 -9.82 -9.86 -1.95
CA LYS A 117 -10.93 -10.68 -1.46
C LYS A 117 -11.59 -10.07 -0.22
N LYS A 118 -10.79 -9.46 0.64
CA LYS A 118 -11.23 -8.74 1.85
C LYS A 118 -10.71 -7.32 1.81
N ILE A 119 -11.55 -6.38 2.23
CA ILE A 119 -11.21 -4.96 2.22
C ILE A 119 -11.30 -4.42 3.65
N ILE A 120 -10.23 -3.80 4.11
CA ILE A 120 -10.19 -3.04 5.36
C ILE A 120 -10.00 -1.57 4.99
N ILE A 121 -10.92 -0.73 5.42
CA ILE A 121 -10.89 0.70 5.11
C ILE A 121 -10.74 1.47 6.41
N MET A 122 -9.68 2.26 6.49
CA MET A 122 -9.38 3.12 7.64
C MET A 122 -9.46 4.59 7.22
N GLY A 123 -9.98 5.41 8.11
CA GLY A 123 -10.14 6.84 7.86
C GLY A 123 -10.91 7.54 8.97
N ASP A 124 -10.99 8.85 8.87
CA ASP A 124 -11.76 9.69 9.78
C ASP A 124 -12.92 10.36 9.02
N HIS A 125 -14.15 9.95 9.33
CA HIS A 125 -15.37 10.47 8.69
C HIS A 125 -15.67 11.94 9.02
N LYS A 126 -14.96 12.53 9.97
CA LYS A 126 -15.06 13.96 10.35
C LYS A 126 -14.04 14.83 9.62
N GLN A 127 -13.08 14.25 8.92
CA GLN A 127 -12.14 15.01 8.10
C GLN A 127 -12.80 15.56 6.84
N LEU A 128 -12.12 16.54 6.22
CA LEU A 128 -12.57 17.13 4.97
C LEU A 128 -12.72 16.07 3.88
N PRO A 129 -13.77 16.16 3.06
CA PRO A 129 -13.98 15.26 1.94
C PRO A 129 -12.90 15.47 0.85
N PRO A 130 -12.78 14.55 -0.11
CA PRO A 130 -11.84 14.69 -1.21
C PRO A 130 -12.11 15.97 -2.00
N VAL A 131 -11.06 16.64 -2.43
CA VAL A 131 -11.12 17.81 -3.31
C VAL A 131 -11.18 17.32 -4.76
N LEU A 132 -12.24 17.69 -5.47
CA LEU A 132 -12.39 17.39 -6.90
C LEU A 132 -12.19 18.66 -7.73
N ASP A 133 -11.34 18.59 -8.75
CA ASP A 133 -11.24 19.62 -9.76
C ASP A 133 -12.40 19.45 -10.77
N GLU A 134 -13.48 20.17 -10.51
CA GLU A 134 -14.70 20.13 -11.35
C GLU A 134 -14.43 20.58 -12.78
N ASN A 135 -13.57 21.56 -12.97
CA ASN A 135 -13.26 22.09 -14.30
C ASN A 135 -12.55 21.03 -15.16
N SER A 136 -11.62 20.30 -14.59
CA SER A 136 -10.94 19.20 -15.28
C SER A 136 -11.89 18.06 -15.61
N ILE A 137 -12.81 17.73 -14.70
CA ILE A 137 -13.80 16.67 -14.93
C ILE A 137 -14.82 17.10 -15.99
N ASP A 138 -15.37 18.30 -15.92
CA ASP A 138 -16.31 18.82 -16.93
C ASP A 138 -15.67 18.86 -18.32
N THR A 139 -14.42 19.33 -18.39
CA THR A 139 -13.64 19.34 -19.64
C THR A 139 -13.47 17.91 -20.20
N ALA A 140 -13.16 16.94 -19.36
CA ALA A 140 -13.01 15.55 -19.78
C ALA A 140 -14.35 14.95 -20.25
N LEU A 141 -15.46 15.22 -19.56
CA LEU A 141 -16.79 14.76 -19.93
C LEU A 141 -17.26 15.36 -21.26
N ARG A 142 -16.98 16.64 -21.53
CA ARG A 142 -17.25 17.29 -22.82
C ARG A 142 -16.49 16.63 -23.94
N LYS A 143 -15.19 16.32 -23.74
CA LYS A 143 -14.36 15.65 -24.76
C LYS A 143 -14.90 14.28 -25.17
N ILE A 144 -15.52 13.53 -24.26
CA ILE A 144 -16.10 12.21 -24.54
C ILE A 144 -17.59 12.26 -24.86
N GLY A 145 -18.19 13.46 -25.04
CA GLY A 145 -19.61 13.65 -25.38
C GLY A 145 -20.61 13.26 -24.28
N LYS A 146 -20.16 13.22 -23.02
CA LYS A 146 -20.96 12.79 -21.84
C LYS A 146 -21.37 13.95 -20.94
N VAL A 147 -21.73 15.09 -21.50
CA VAL A 147 -22.07 16.33 -20.76
C VAL A 147 -23.19 16.13 -19.74
N GLY A 148 -24.18 15.27 -20.00
CA GLY A 148 -25.28 14.98 -19.07
C GLY A 148 -24.88 14.24 -17.79
N LEU A 149 -23.61 13.86 -17.64
CA LEU A 149 -23.08 13.30 -16.39
C LEU A 149 -22.54 14.37 -15.43
N ALA A 150 -22.43 15.63 -15.89
CA ALA A 150 -21.90 16.73 -15.04
C ALA A 150 -22.71 16.90 -13.75
N ASP A 151 -24.04 16.75 -13.80
CA ASP A 151 -24.92 16.85 -12.63
C ASP A 151 -24.69 15.73 -11.62
N LYS A 152 -24.10 14.61 -12.02
CA LYS A 152 -23.77 13.49 -11.14
C LYS A 152 -22.42 13.66 -10.44
N ILE A 153 -21.62 14.64 -10.85
CA ILE A 153 -20.30 14.92 -10.24
C ILE A 153 -20.47 15.34 -8.77
N SER A 154 -21.56 16.03 -8.43
CA SER A 154 -21.87 16.41 -7.05
C SER A 154 -21.86 15.22 -6.10
N ASN A 155 -22.29 14.04 -6.56
CA ASN A 155 -22.27 12.81 -5.77
C ASN A 155 -20.86 12.27 -5.51
N LEU A 156 -19.87 12.65 -6.31
CA LEU A 156 -18.48 12.28 -6.14
C LEU A 156 -17.75 13.15 -5.10
N LYS A 157 -18.34 14.32 -4.76
CA LYS A 157 -17.78 15.22 -3.73
C LYS A 157 -17.94 14.68 -2.31
N GLU A 158 -18.96 13.87 -2.08
CA GLU A 158 -19.13 13.27 -0.77
C GLU A 158 -18.12 12.15 -0.54
N SER A 159 -17.52 12.15 0.65
CA SER A 159 -16.63 11.07 1.05
C SER A 159 -17.34 9.72 1.00
N GLN A 160 -16.88 8.84 0.13
CA GLN A 160 -17.39 7.47 0.06
C GLN A 160 -17.15 6.71 1.37
N PHE A 161 -16.03 6.99 2.03
CA PHE A 161 -15.74 6.46 3.36
C PHE A 161 -16.84 6.81 4.37
N LYS A 162 -17.26 8.09 4.42
CA LYS A 162 -18.35 8.54 5.31
C LYS A 162 -19.67 7.82 5.00
N LYS A 163 -20.00 7.65 3.72
CA LYS A 163 -21.21 6.90 3.32
C LYS A 163 -21.15 5.44 3.79
N LEU A 164 -20.02 4.77 3.56
CA LEU A 164 -19.82 3.39 4.01
C LEU A 164 -19.86 3.27 5.53
N PHE A 165 -19.21 4.19 6.24
CA PHE A 165 -19.21 4.23 7.70
C PHE A 165 -20.64 4.36 8.26
N LEU A 166 -21.44 5.30 7.76
CA LEU A 166 -22.83 5.49 8.18
C LEU A 166 -23.71 4.28 7.83
N LEU A 167 -23.43 3.64 6.69
CA LEU A 167 -24.13 2.41 6.30
C LEU A 167 -23.83 1.28 7.29
N CYS A 168 -22.55 1.07 7.62
CA CYS A 168 -22.14 0.05 8.59
C CYS A 168 -22.74 0.28 9.99
N GLN A 169 -22.93 1.53 10.40
CA GLN A 169 -23.59 1.83 11.68
C GLN A 169 -25.05 1.38 11.71
N LYS A 170 -25.76 1.42 10.58
CA LYS A 170 -27.16 0.96 10.49
C LYS A 170 -27.30 -0.57 10.58
N PHE A 171 -26.24 -1.29 10.25
CA PHE A 171 -26.23 -2.76 10.25
C PHE A 171 -25.45 -3.35 11.43
N LYS A 172 -25.17 -2.58 12.48
CA LYS A 172 -24.65 -3.14 13.74
C LYS A 172 -25.69 -4.10 14.31
N PRO A 173 -25.29 -5.36 14.59
CA PRO A 173 -26.15 -6.32 15.25
C PRO A 173 -26.47 -5.90 16.67
#